data_0d808300b67e8a557c0da3f9eee870db
#
_entry.id   0d808300b67e8a557c0da3f9eee870db
#
_cell.length_a   1.000
_cell.length_b   1.000
_cell.length_c   1.000
_cell.angle_alpha   90.00
_cell.angle_beta   90.00
_cell.angle_gamma   90.00
#
_symmetry.space_group_name_H-M   'P 1'
#
loop_
_entity.id
_entity.type
_entity.pdbx_description
1 polymer ?
#
loop_
_entity_poly.entity_id
_entity_poly.type
_entity_poly.pdbx_seq_one_letter_code
_entity_poly.pdbx_strand_id
1 'polypeptide(L)'
;MLPVDYFSAYLYGLTYVVIVIAAFIAISGLDDLLIDLIYWVRRAVRALTVFRKNAHLSYLDLLKVPENPLAIMIPAWHETGVIGKMAQAAASTLDYENYHIFVGTYPNDPDTQRDVDEVCARFSNVHKVVCARPGPTSKANCLNNVLDAIMQFEQRAKLTFHGFILHDAEDVVSPMELRLFNYLVDRKDLIQVPVYPFERKWHEFVGMHYIDEFTELHAKDVVVREAVVGQVPSAGVGTCFSRRAIQTLLIEGDGIAFDTQSLTEDYDIGFRLKEHGLKEIFVRFPVLDLDQSVWKRTKRFGQSFRESNVICVREYFPDTIQTAVRQKSR
;
A
#
# COMPACT_ATOMS: atom_id res chain seq x y z
N MET A 1 -1.30 31.19 -54.75
CA MET A 1 -0.84 31.05 -53.38
C MET A 1 0.46 30.28 -53.41
N LEU A 2 1.53 30.88 -52.92
CA LEU A 2 2.86 30.26 -52.93
C LEU A 2 2.98 29.24 -51.77
N PRO A 3 3.82 28.20 -51.89
CA PRO A 3 4.05 27.20 -50.81
C PRO A 3 4.41 27.83 -49.46
N VAL A 4 4.98 29.01 -49.45
CA VAL A 4 5.33 29.82 -48.29
C VAL A 4 4.10 30.20 -47.45
N ASP A 5 2.93 30.44 -48.08
CA ASP A 5 1.73 30.84 -47.36
C ASP A 5 1.13 29.69 -46.57
N TYR A 6 1.17 28.47 -47.09
CA TYR A 6 0.71 27.28 -46.36
C TYR A 6 1.62 26.92 -45.19
N PHE A 7 2.93 27.08 -45.36
CA PHE A 7 3.90 26.83 -44.30
C PHE A 7 3.76 27.85 -43.19
N SER A 8 3.56 29.12 -43.52
CA SER A 8 3.31 30.17 -42.54
C SER A 8 2.01 29.94 -41.77
N ALA A 9 0.94 29.54 -42.43
CA ALA A 9 -0.33 29.20 -41.79
C ALA A 9 -0.21 27.97 -40.88
N TYR A 10 0.56 26.95 -41.31
CA TYR A 10 0.87 25.79 -40.46
C TYR A 10 1.62 26.18 -39.20
N LEU A 11 2.69 26.98 -39.30
CA LEU A 11 3.46 27.46 -38.16
C LEU A 11 2.59 28.28 -37.19
N TYR A 12 1.68 29.11 -37.74
CA TYR A 12 0.76 29.88 -36.92
C TYR A 12 -0.20 28.98 -36.16
N GLY A 13 -0.79 27.98 -36.84
CA GLY A 13 -1.62 26.96 -36.15
C GLY A 13 -0.88 26.18 -35.09
N LEU A 14 0.36 25.76 -35.40
CA LEU A 14 1.21 25.05 -34.45
C LEU A 14 1.52 25.89 -33.21
N THR A 15 1.72 27.19 -33.35
CA THR A 15 1.97 28.12 -32.24
C THR A 15 0.79 28.12 -31.25
N TYR A 16 -0.45 28.16 -31.74
CA TYR A 16 -1.62 28.09 -30.83
C TYR A 16 -1.73 26.74 -30.11
N VAL A 17 -1.45 25.65 -30.82
CA VAL A 17 -1.42 24.31 -30.19
C VAL A 17 -0.38 24.26 -29.08
N VAL A 18 0.83 24.77 -29.33
CA VAL A 18 1.92 24.83 -28.32
C VAL A 18 1.53 25.70 -27.13
N ILE A 19 0.89 26.86 -27.35
CA ILE A 19 0.43 27.75 -26.27
C ILE A 19 -0.62 27.03 -25.41
N VAL A 20 -1.59 26.34 -26.02
CA VAL A 20 -2.60 25.59 -25.28
C VAL A 20 -1.98 24.48 -24.46
N ILE A 21 -1.07 23.69 -25.04
CA ILE A 21 -0.35 22.63 -24.31
C ILE A 21 0.48 23.24 -23.18
N ALA A 22 1.21 24.32 -23.44
CA ALA A 22 2.01 25.02 -22.41
C ALA A 22 1.14 25.55 -21.26
N ALA A 23 -0.07 26.04 -21.55
CA ALA A 23 -1.01 26.48 -20.54
C ALA A 23 -1.50 25.30 -19.66
N PHE A 24 -1.82 24.15 -20.24
CA PHE A 24 -2.17 22.94 -19.49
C PHE A 24 -1.03 22.45 -18.61
N ILE A 25 0.20 22.40 -19.14
CA ILE A 25 1.40 22.02 -18.39
C ILE A 25 1.64 23.02 -17.24
N ALA A 26 1.47 24.32 -17.49
CA ALA A 26 1.66 25.34 -16.45
C ALA A 26 0.63 25.21 -15.33
N ILE A 27 -0.65 24.92 -15.65
CA ILE A 27 -1.69 24.72 -14.64
C ILE A 27 -1.38 23.48 -13.79
N SER A 28 -1.02 22.36 -14.41
CA SER A 28 -0.62 21.14 -13.69
C SER A 28 0.62 21.38 -12.82
N GLY A 29 1.63 22.10 -13.36
CA GLY A 29 2.84 22.42 -12.58
C GLY A 29 2.59 23.38 -11.41
N LEU A 30 1.53 24.20 -11.44
CA LEU A 30 1.14 25.01 -10.30
C LEU A 30 0.55 24.18 -9.17
N ASP A 31 -0.18 23.11 -9.48
CA ASP A 31 -0.71 22.16 -8.48
C ASP A 31 0.44 21.43 -7.78
N ASP A 32 1.38 20.89 -8.54
CA ASP A 32 2.58 20.24 -8.01
C ASP A 32 3.41 21.21 -7.15
N LEU A 33 3.57 22.45 -7.60
CA LEU A 33 4.28 23.50 -6.84
C LEU A 33 3.59 23.81 -5.52
N LEU A 34 2.26 23.83 -5.50
CA LEU A 34 1.49 24.07 -4.27
C LEU A 34 1.69 22.92 -3.27
N ILE A 35 1.63 21.67 -3.74
CA ILE A 35 1.92 20.49 -2.92
C ILE A 35 3.32 20.56 -2.34
N ASP A 36 4.32 20.88 -3.16
CA ASP A 36 5.70 21.07 -2.74
C ASP A 36 5.85 22.15 -1.67
N LEU A 37 5.24 23.29 -1.87
CA LEU A 37 5.28 24.39 -0.92
C LEU A 37 4.69 23.99 0.43
N ILE A 38 3.52 23.36 0.43
CA ILE A 38 2.87 22.86 1.66
C ILE A 38 3.75 21.83 2.35
N TYR A 39 4.32 20.88 1.61
CA TYR A 39 5.21 19.86 2.15
C TYR A 39 6.43 20.48 2.84
N TRP A 40 7.14 21.37 2.19
CA TRP A 40 8.36 21.97 2.71
C TRP A 40 8.10 22.92 3.88
N VAL A 41 7.03 23.74 3.81
CA VAL A 41 6.60 24.60 4.92
C VAL A 41 6.24 23.76 6.14
N ARG A 42 5.41 22.73 5.96
CA ARG A 42 5.05 21.80 7.05
C ARG A 42 6.29 21.14 7.65
N ARG A 43 7.21 20.67 6.83
CA ARG A 43 8.45 20.04 7.28
C ARG A 43 9.32 20.99 8.10
N ALA A 44 9.48 22.23 7.65
CA ALA A 44 10.21 23.27 8.38
C ALA A 44 9.55 23.59 9.73
N VAL A 45 8.23 23.81 9.73
CA VAL A 45 7.46 24.07 10.96
C VAL A 45 7.59 22.90 11.94
N ARG A 46 7.43 21.66 11.49
CA ARG A 46 7.58 20.47 12.36
C ARG A 46 9.00 20.29 12.88
N ALA A 47 10.01 20.61 12.08
CA ALA A 47 11.40 20.57 12.52
C ALA A 47 11.68 21.56 13.67
N LEU A 48 11.08 22.76 13.61
CA LEU A 48 11.25 23.80 14.61
C LEU A 48 10.37 23.60 15.86
N THR A 49 9.23 22.94 15.73
CA THR A 49 8.23 22.81 16.80
C THR A 49 8.15 21.41 17.39
N VAL A 50 7.74 20.43 16.58
CA VAL A 50 7.42 19.05 17.03
C VAL A 50 8.69 18.26 17.28
N PHE A 51 9.59 18.20 16.29
CA PHE A 51 10.79 17.35 16.35
C PHE A 51 11.84 17.89 17.34
N ARG A 52 11.76 19.15 17.68
CA ARG A 52 12.64 19.76 18.68
C ARG A 52 12.19 19.48 20.12
N LYS A 53 10.88 19.28 20.31
CA LYS A 53 10.27 19.11 21.65
C LYS A 53 10.01 17.65 22.01
N ASN A 54 9.80 16.79 21.02
CA ASN A 54 9.44 15.39 21.23
C ASN A 54 10.58 14.49 20.76
N ALA A 55 10.90 13.48 21.58
CA ALA A 55 11.78 12.40 21.16
C ALA A 55 11.15 11.64 19.96
N HIS A 56 11.99 11.23 19.01
CA HIS A 56 11.54 10.37 17.94
C HIS A 56 11.18 8.99 18.51
N LEU A 57 10.05 8.44 18.06
CA LEU A 57 9.69 7.07 18.36
C LEU A 57 10.75 6.16 17.75
N SER A 58 11.28 5.27 18.55
CA SER A 58 12.28 4.31 18.14
C SER A 58 11.66 2.93 17.89
N TYR A 59 12.36 2.09 17.15
CA TYR A 59 12.03 0.68 17.01
C TYR A 59 11.85 -0.02 18.36
N LEU A 60 12.73 0.26 19.32
CA LEU A 60 12.65 -0.32 20.66
C LEU A 60 11.35 0.04 21.39
N ASP A 61 10.72 1.17 21.05
CA ASP A 61 9.45 1.56 21.64
C ASP A 61 8.29 0.73 21.08
N LEU A 62 8.38 0.27 19.83
CA LEU A 62 7.42 -0.65 19.24
C LEU A 62 7.46 -2.03 19.94
N LEU A 63 8.67 -2.50 20.29
CA LEU A 63 8.86 -3.78 20.98
C LEU A 63 8.31 -3.81 22.42
N LYS A 64 8.12 -2.65 23.06
CA LYS A 64 7.59 -2.56 24.43
C LYS A 64 6.07 -2.80 24.50
N VAL A 65 5.38 -2.71 23.36
CA VAL A 65 3.92 -2.88 23.32
C VAL A 65 3.61 -4.38 23.25
N PRO A 66 2.76 -4.89 24.14
CA PRO A 66 2.30 -6.28 24.06
C PRO A 66 1.65 -6.58 22.70
N GLU A 67 1.86 -7.77 22.21
CA GLU A 67 1.33 -8.17 20.90
C GLU A 67 -0.17 -8.48 21.00
N ASN A 68 -0.97 -7.72 20.28
CA ASN A 68 -2.37 -8.01 20.05
C ASN A 68 -2.52 -8.96 18.83
N PRO A 69 -3.55 -9.80 18.77
CA PRO A 69 -3.81 -10.64 17.60
C PRO A 69 -4.05 -9.78 16.35
N LEU A 70 -3.33 -10.09 15.26
CA LEU A 70 -3.45 -9.43 13.96
C LEU A 70 -3.77 -10.43 12.85
N ALA A 71 -4.64 -10.05 11.91
CA ALA A 71 -5.01 -10.85 10.75
C ALA A 71 -4.46 -10.23 9.46
N ILE A 72 -3.75 -11.01 8.66
CA ILE A 72 -3.28 -10.62 7.32
C ILE A 72 -4.20 -11.28 6.30
N MET A 73 -4.69 -10.50 5.35
CA MET A 73 -5.62 -10.91 4.29
C MET A 73 -4.93 -10.81 2.95
N ILE A 74 -4.83 -11.90 2.22
CA ILE A 74 -4.17 -11.98 0.91
C ILE A 74 -5.11 -12.61 -0.09
N PRO A 75 -5.67 -11.87 -1.06
CA PRO A 75 -6.43 -12.45 -2.16
C PRO A 75 -5.48 -13.03 -3.22
N ALA A 76 -5.74 -14.23 -3.71
CA ALA A 76 -4.91 -14.91 -4.70
C ALA A 76 -5.76 -15.53 -5.81
N TRP A 77 -5.56 -15.08 -7.07
CA TRP A 77 -6.17 -15.61 -8.27
C TRP A 77 -5.14 -15.81 -9.38
N HIS A 78 -4.87 -17.05 -9.76
CA HIS A 78 -3.80 -17.42 -10.71
C HIS A 78 -2.40 -16.97 -10.28
N GLU A 79 -2.12 -17.10 -8.98
CA GLU A 79 -0.85 -16.69 -8.36
C GLU A 79 0.10 -17.88 -8.11
N THR A 80 0.01 -18.91 -8.94
CA THR A 80 0.86 -20.11 -8.85
C THR A 80 2.35 -19.72 -8.93
N GLY A 81 3.14 -20.25 -8.00
CA GLY A 81 4.59 -19.98 -7.90
C GLY A 81 4.95 -18.64 -7.27
N VAL A 82 3.96 -17.78 -6.99
CA VAL A 82 4.13 -16.45 -6.36
C VAL A 82 3.62 -16.47 -4.92
N ILE A 83 2.34 -16.80 -4.72
CA ILE A 83 1.70 -16.76 -3.40
C ILE A 83 2.39 -17.65 -2.36
N GLY A 84 2.83 -18.84 -2.75
CA GLY A 84 3.55 -19.74 -1.85
C GLY A 84 4.86 -19.13 -1.33
N LYS A 85 5.61 -18.44 -2.19
CA LYS A 85 6.84 -17.74 -1.81
C LYS A 85 6.56 -16.54 -0.91
N MET A 86 5.57 -15.73 -1.26
CA MET A 86 5.16 -14.56 -0.47
C MET A 86 4.73 -14.99 0.93
N ALA A 87 3.78 -15.91 1.05
CA ALA A 87 3.25 -16.36 2.34
C ALA A 87 4.34 -17.04 3.20
N GLN A 88 5.21 -17.85 2.59
CA GLN A 88 6.36 -18.45 3.29
C GLN A 88 7.35 -17.39 3.75
N ALA A 89 7.68 -16.39 2.91
CA ALA A 89 8.58 -15.31 3.27
C ALA A 89 7.99 -14.49 4.43
N ALA A 90 6.73 -14.08 4.34
CA ALA A 90 6.03 -13.37 5.40
C ALA A 90 6.05 -14.17 6.71
N ALA A 91 5.64 -15.45 6.69
CA ALA A 91 5.61 -16.30 7.86
C ALA A 91 6.98 -16.57 8.51
N SER A 92 8.08 -16.43 7.73
CA SER A 92 9.44 -16.66 8.21
C SER A 92 10.18 -15.41 8.66
N THR A 93 9.76 -14.22 8.21
CA THR A 93 10.54 -12.98 8.40
C THR A 93 9.85 -11.95 9.28
N LEU A 94 8.54 -12.01 9.44
CA LEU A 94 7.81 -11.08 10.31
C LEU A 94 8.25 -11.24 11.77
N ASP A 95 8.70 -10.14 12.37
CA ASP A 95 9.08 -10.05 13.79
C ASP A 95 7.82 -9.81 14.67
N TYR A 96 6.96 -10.83 14.71
CA TYR A 96 5.71 -10.81 15.46
C TYR A 96 5.22 -12.26 15.66
N GLU A 97 4.71 -12.61 16.82
CA GLU A 97 4.26 -13.98 17.11
C GLU A 97 2.73 -14.14 17.03
N ASN A 98 1.98 -13.10 17.42
CA ASN A 98 0.53 -13.18 17.57
C ASN A 98 -0.22 -12.72 16.32
N TYR A 99 -0.02 -13.41 15.20
CA TYR A 99 -0.70 -13.12 13.94
C TYR A 99 -1.11 -14.38 13.17
N HIS A 100 -2.08 -14.19 12.27
CA HIS A 100 -2.53 -15.22 11.33
C HIS A 100 -2.62 -14.65 9.92
N ILE A 101 -2.22 -15.44 8.92
CA ILE A 101 -2.31 -15.12 7.50
C ILE A 101 -3.46 -15.91 6.90
N PHE A 102 -4.40 -15.24 6.25
CA PHE A 102 -5.54 -15.85 5.56
C PHE A 102 -5.41 -15.59 4.06
N VAL A 103 -5.23 -16.66 3.29
CA VAL A 103 -5.05 -16.59 1.84
C VAL A 103 -6.35 -17.01 1.16
N GLY A 104 -6.99 -16.06 0.48
CA GLY A 104 -8.20 -16.30 -0.32
C GLY A 104 -7.84 -16.93 -1.67
N THR A 105 -8.39 -18.10 -1.95
CA THR A 105 -8.18 -18.85 -3.19
C THR A 105 -9.52 -19.20 -3.83
N TYR A 106 -9.51 -19.72 -5.04
CA TYR A 106 -10.73 -20.02 -5.77
C TYR A 106 -10.89 -21.53 -6.07
N PRO A 107 -12.13 -22.08 -6.08
CA PRO A 107 -12.37 -23.50 -6.30
C PRO A 107 -11.93 -23.99 -7.68
N ASN A 108 -11.86 -23.11 -8.67
CA ASN A 108 -11.43 -23.39 -10.04
C ASN A 108 -9.96 -23.04 -10.31
N ASP A 109 -9.15 -22.83 -9.25
CA ASP A 109 -7.71 -22.56 -9.34
C ASP A 109 -6.91 -23.54 -8.43
N PRO A 110 -6.82 -24.82 -8.83
CA PRO A 110 -6.21 -25.86 -8.00
C PRO A 110 -4.69 -25.69 -7.84
N ASP A 111 -4.03 -25.03 -8.77
CA ASP A 111 -2.57 -24.86 -8.72
C ASP A 111 -2.18 -23.83 -7.65
N THR A 112 -2.85 -22.66 -7.61
CA THR A 112 -2.69 -21.68 -6.52
C THR A 112 -3.07 -22.29 -5.17
N GLN A 113 -4.14 -23.08 -5.11
CA GLN A 113 -4.54 -23.76 -3.87
C GLN A 113 -3.46 -24.72 -3.37
N ARG A 114 -2.80 -25.47 -4.25
CA ARG A 114 -1.72 -26.40 -3.90
C ARG A 114 -0.53 -25.65 -3.26
N ASP A 115 -0.12 -24.53 -3.85
CA ASP A 115 0.96 -23.72 -3.30
C ASP A 115 0.64 -23.24 -1.89
N VAL A 116 -0.61 -22.81 -1.65
CA VAL A 116 -1.06 -22.38 -0.32
C VAL A 116 -1.12 -23.56 0.65
N ASP A 117 -1.58 -24.74 0.23
CA ASP A 117 -1.61 -25.95 1.07
C ASP A 117 -0.21 -26.36 1.53
N GLU A 118 0.79 -26.24 0.66
CA GLU A 118 2.21 -26.49 1.02
C GLU A 118 2.72 -25.56 2.12
N VAL A 119 2.31 -24.30 2.10
CA VAL A 119 2.68 -23.34 3.15
C VAL A 119 1.91 -23.63 4.44
N CYS A 120 0.61 -23.89 4.36
CA CYS A 120 -0.22 -24.26 5.52
C CYS A 120 0.30 -25.50 6.24
N ALA A 121 0.88 -26.46 5.50
CA ALA A 121 1.49 -27.66 6.11
C ALA A 121 2.75 -27.36 6.93
N ARG A 122 3.43 -26.24 6.67
CA ARG A 122 4.68 -25.82 7.36
C ARG A 122 4.43 -24.80 8.47
N PHE A 123 3.41 -23.95 8.31
CA PHE A 123 3.15 -22.84 9.20
C PHE A 123 1.71 -22.90 9.73
N SER A 124 1.55 -23.15 11.02
CA SER A 124 0.24 -23.31 11.67
C SER A 124 -0.59 -22.01 11.73
N ASN A 125 0.05 -20.86 11.53
CA ASN A 125 -0.59 -19.55 11.49
C ASN A 125 -0.97 -19.10 10.06
N VAL A 126 -0.81 -19.96 9.04
CA VAL A 126 -1.25 -19.70 7.66
C VAL A 126 -2.50 -20.53 7.38
N HIS A 127 -3.54 -19.90 6.85
CA HIS A 127 -4.85 -20.49 6.62
C HIS A 127 -5.30 -20.28 5.19
N LYS A 128 -5.67 -21.37 4.49
CA LYS A 128 -6.31 -21.30 3.19
C LYS A 128 -7.80 -21.03 3.36
N VAL A 129 -8.31 -20.06 2.62
CA VAL A 129 -9.73 -19.76 2.48
C VAL A 129 -10.15 -19.99 1.03
N VAL A 130 -11.08 -20.90 0.79
CA VAL A 130 -11.62 -21.12 -0.55
C VAL A 130 -12.87 -20.27 -0.72
N CYS A 131 -12.85 -19.34 -1.68
CA CYS A 131 -13.99 -18.48 -2.00
C CYS A 131 -15.22 -19.29 -2.38
N ALA A 132 -16.41 -18.82 -2.04
CA ALA A 132 -17.69 -19.51 -2.28
C ALA A 132 -18.02 -19.64 -3.78
N ARG A 133 -17.53 -18.72 -4.62
CA ARG A 133 -17.78 -18.70 -6.07
C ARG A 133 -16.49 -18.96 -6.84
N PRO A 134 -16.60 -19.65 -8.01
CA PRO A 134 -15.47 -19.76 -8.93
C PRO A 134 -15.01 -18.39 -9.42
N GLY A 135 -13.69 -18.24 -9.64
CA GLY A 135 -13.10 -17.06 -10.26
C GLY A 135 -13.29 -17.04 -11.80
N PRO A 136 -13.02 -15.87 -12.41
CA PRO A 136 -12.59 -14.64 -11.76
C PRO A 136 -13.73 -13.88 -11.07
N THR A 137 -13.44 -13.26 -9.93
CA THR A 137 -14.31 -12.28 -9.28
C THR A 137 -13.51 -10.98 -9.00
N SER A 138 -14.11 -9.99 -8.34
CA SER A 138 -13.35 -8.82 -7.90
C SER A 138 -12.47 -9.15 -6.69
N LYS A 139 -11.38 -8.39 -6.48
CA LYS A 139 -10.54 -8.43 -5.29
C LYS A 139 -11.38 -8.29 -4.02
N ALA A 140 -12.32 -7.33 -4.03
CA ALA A 140 -13.29 -7.10 -2.95
C ALA A 140 -14.10 -8.34 -2.59
N ASN A 141 -14.55 -9.09 -3.59
CA ASN A 141 -15.32 -10.33 -3.34
C ASN A 141 -14.46 -11.38 -2.60
N CYS A 142 -13.22 -11.55 -3.01
CA CYS A 142 -12.27 -12.45 -2.33
C CYS A 142 -12.01 -11.98 -0.89
N LEU A 143 -11.74 -10.68 -0.69
CA LEU A 143 -11.50 -10.11 0.63
C LEU A 143 -12.69 -10.27 1.58
N ASN A 144 -13.91 -10.12 1.10
CA ASN A 144 -15.12 -10.38 1.91
C ASN A 144 -15.20 -11.86 2.34
N ASN A 145 -14.90 -12.81 1.45
CA ASN A 145 -14.85 -14.23 1.82
C ASN A 145 -13.76 -14.52 2.85
N VAL A 146 -12.59 -13.87 2.71
CA VAL A 146 -11.49 -13.97 3.70
C VAL A 146 -11.92 -13.38 5.04
N LEU A 147 -12.58 -12.23 5.05
CA LEU A 147 -13.07 -11.61 6.26
C LEU A 147 -14.10 -12.48 6.99
N ASP A 148 -15.03 -13.08 6.27
CA ASP A 148 -15.99 -14.04 6.83
C ASP A 148 -15.28 -15.25 7.47
N ALA A 149 -14.26 -15.78 6.82
CA ALA A 149 -13.46 -16.87 7.37
C ALA A 149 -12.68 -16.44 8.63
N ILE A 150 -12.18 -15.23 8.68
CA ILE A 150 -11.53 -14.64 9.88
C ILE A 150 -12.54 -14.56 11.02
N MET A 151 -13.74 -14.05 10.80
CA MET A 151 -14.78 -13.95 11.83
C MET A 151 -15.17 -15.34 12.38
N GLN A 152 -15.26 -16.36 11.52
CA GLN A 152 -15.50 -17.73 11.92
C GLN A 152 -14.30 -18.32 12.69
N PHE A 153 -13.08 -17.98 12.32
CA PHE A 153 -11.87 -18.40 13.02
C PHE A 153 -11.82 -17.83 14.44
N GLU A 154 -12.13 -16.54 14.60
CA GLU A 154 -12.22 -15.89 15.93
C GLU A 154 -13.16 -16.63 16.87
N GLN A 155 -14.34 -16.99 16.38
CA GLN A 155 -15.34 -17.72 17.18
C GLN A 155 -14.81 -19.11 17.63
N ARG A 156 -14.15 -19.84 16.73
CA ARG A 156 -13.59 -21.17 17.01
C ARG A 156 -12.38 -21.12 17.93
N ALA A 157 -11.46 -20.18 17.67
CA ALA A 157 -10.23 -20.01 18.42
C ALA A 157 -10.42 -19.23 19.75
N LYS A 158 -11.59 -18.61 19.93
CA LYS A 158 -11.91 -17.72 21.07
C LYS A 158 -10.89 -16.58 21.22
N LEU A 159 -10.48 -16.01 20.12
CA LEU A 159 -9.62 -14.83 20.06
C LEU A 159 -10.33 -13.69 19.34
N THR A 160 -9.79 -12.49 19.45
CA THR A 160 -10.30 -11.29 18.75
C THR A 160 -9.14 -10.57 18.11
N PHE A 161 -9.17 -10.41 16.77
CA PHE A 161 -8.16 -9.63 16.07
C PHE A 161 -8.37 -8.14 16.29
N HIS A 162 -7.30 -7.43 16.57
CA HIS A 162 -7.29 -5.97 16.74
C HIS A 162 -7.10 -5.23 15.43
N GLY A 163 -6.38 -5.82 14.48
CA GLY A 163 -6.10 -5.23 13.17
C GLY A 163 -6.21 -6.25 12.04
N PHE A 164 -6.59 -5.73 10.86
CA PHE A 164 -6.78 -6.47 9.62
C PHE A 164 -5.91 -5.83 8.55
N ILE A 165 -4.92 -6.56 8.05
CA ILE A 165 -3.89 -6.05 7.17
C ILE A 165 -4.11 -6.57 5.75
N LEU A 166 -4.04 -5.68 4.76
CA LEU A 166 -4.12 -6.05 3.35
C LEU A 166 -2.75 -6.19 2.73
N HIS A 167 -2.55 -7.30 2.04
CA HIS A 167 -1.41 -7.54 1.15
C HIS A 167 -1.86 -8.21 -0.13
N ASP A 168 -1.09 -8.03 -1.20
CA ASP A 168 -1.25 -8.77 -2.44
C ASP A 168 -0.30 -9.99 -2.48
N ALA A 169 -0.59 -10.92 -3.38
CA ALA A 169 0.13 -12.18 -3.47
C ALA A 169 1.63 -12.05 -3.85
N GLU A 170 2.03 -10.89 -4.36
CA GLU A 170 3.40 -10.58 -4.81
C GLU A 170 4.16 -9.63 -3.89
N ASP A 171 3.55 -9.20 -2.78
CA ASP A 171 4.15 -8.24 -1.85
C ASP A 171 5.39 -8.77 -1.14
N VAL A 172 6.36 -7.88 -0.96
CA VAL A 172 7.46 -8.11 -0.02
C VAL A 172 7.28 -7.18 1.18
N VAL A 173 6.95 -7.80 2.30
CA VAL A 173 6.60 -7.10 3.53
C VAL A 173 7.82 -6.80 4.40
N SER A 174 7.77 -5.70 5.13
CA SER A 174 8.81 -5.37 6.11
C SER A 174 8.68 -6.25 7.36
N PRO A 175 9.78 -6.83 7.88
CA PRO A 175 9.71 -7.63 9.12
C PRO A 175 9.07 -6.91 10.30
N MET A 176 9.18 -5.60 10.35
CA MET A 176 8.71 -4.76 11.47
C MET A 176 7.30 -4.20 11.30
N GLU A 177 6.63 -4.53 10.21
CA GLU A 177 5.35 -3.94 9.84
C GLU A 177 4.27 -4.18 10.90
N LEU A 178 4.15 -5.42 11.37
CA LEU A 178 3.15 -5.78 12.37
C LEU A 178 3.39 -5.11 13.73
N ARG A 179 4.64 -4.87 14.12
CA ARG A 179 4.98 -4.09 15.33
C ARG A 179 4.46 -2.67 15.22
N LEU A 180 4.63 -2.05 14.05
CA LEU A 180 4.14 -0.70 13.79
C LEU A 180 2.61 -0.64 13.80
N PHE A 181 1.95 -1.58 13.13
CA PHE A 181 0.49 -1.66 13.12
C PHE A 181 -0.07 -1.88 14.51
N ASN A 182 0.49 -2.82 15.27
CA ASN A 182 0.11 -3.07 16.67
C ASN A 182 0.22 -1.82 17.55
N TYR A 183 1.29 -1.04 17.37
CA TYR A 183 1.49 0.21 18.11
C TYR A 183 0.42 1.27 17.81
N LEU A 184 -0.15 1.28 16.61
CA LEU A 184 -1.04 2.32 16.12
C LEU A 184 -2.52 1.94 16.14
N VAL A 185 -2.87 0.65 16.04
CA VAL A 185 -4.23 0.16 15.75
C VAL A 185 -5.29 0.55 16.80
N ASP A 186 -4.90 0.74 18.05
CA ASP A 186 -5.82 1.18 19.10
C ASP A 186 -6.14 2.69 19.03
N ARG A 187 -5.35 3.46 18.26
CA ARG A 187 -5.46 4.93 18.16
C ARG A 187 -5.85 5.41 16.78
N LYS A 188 -5.70 4.57 15.77
CA LYS A 188 -5.94 4.85 14.35
C LYS A 188 -6.74 3.72 13.73
N ASP A 189 -7.63 4.09 12.84
CA ASP A 189 -8.58 3.16 12.23
C ASP A 189 -8.14 2.68 10.85
N LEU A 190 -7.45 3.54 10.11
CA LEU A 190 -6.74 3.20 8.89
C LEU A 190 -5.28 3.65 9.04
N ILE A 191 -4.36 2.70 8.85
CA ILE A 191 -2.93 2.93 8.93
C ILE A 191 -2.32 2.45 7.63
N GLN A 192 -1.75 3.39 6.85
CA GLN A 192 -1.10 3.10 5.59
C GLN A 192 0.41 3.27 5.72
N VAL A 193 1.18 2.25 5.37
CA VAL A 193 2.62 2.37 5.17
C VAL A 193 2.94 2.65 3.70
N PRO A 194 4.12 3.21 3.38
CA PRO A 194 4.49 3.45 1.99
C PRO A 194 4.55 2.16 1.17
N VAL A 195 4.19 2.28 -0.10
CA VAL A 195 4.41 1.25 -1.11
C VAL A 195 5.47 1.78 -2.06
N TYR A 196 6.55 1.03 -2.22
CA TYR A 196 7.66 1.41 -3.10
C TYR A 196 7.94 0.33 -4.12
N PRO A 197 8.07 0.69 -5.40
CA PRO A 197 8.50 -0.23 -6.43
C PRO A 197 9.91 -0.79 -6.15
N PHE A 198 10.18 -2.01 -6.60
CA PHE A 198 11.55 -2.51 -6.69
C PHE A 198 12.34 -1.72 -7.74
N GLU A 199 13.63 -1.54 -7.47
CA GLU A 199 14.54 -0.88 -8.39
C GLU A 199 14.57 -1.60 -9.75
N ARG A 200 14.56 -0.82 -10.83
CA ARG A 200 14.63 -1.29 -12.20
C ARG A 200 15.90 -0.80 -12.89
N LYS A 201 16.29 -1.47 -13.97
CA LYS A 201 17.44 -1.04 -14.75
C LYS A 201 17.11 0.29 -15.45
N TRP A 202 18.10 1.16 -15.61
CA TRP A 202 17.95 2.51 -16.17
C TRP A 202 17.31 2.57 -17.56
N HIS A 203 17.31 1.48 -18.34
CA HIS A 203 16.71 1.38 -19.66
C HIS A 203 15.28 0.82 -19.67
N GLU A 204 14.74 0.44 -18.51
CA GLU A 204 13.37 -0.05 -18.35
C GLU A 204 12.43 1.14 -18.06
N PHE A 205 12.23 1.99 -19.09
CA PHE A 205 11.55 3.28 -18.96
C PHE A 205 10.13 3.18 -18.36
N VAL A 206 9.37 2.13 -18.70
CA VAL A 206 8.02 1.93 -18.15
C VAL A 206 8.08 1.70 -16.65
N GLY A 207 8.94 0.79 -16.20
CA GLY A 207 9.13 0.52 -14.77
C GLY A 207 9.68 1.73 -14.01
N MET A 208 10.62 2.50 -14.63
CA MET A 208 11.15 3.74 -14.05
C MET A 208 10.07 4.80 -13.85
N HIS A 209 9.13 4.94 -14.80
CA HIS A 209 8.01 5.85 -14.65
C HIS A 209 7.13 5.52 -13.44
N TYR A 210 6.84 4.22 -13.21
CA TYR A 210 6.13 3.79 -12.00
C TYR A 210 6.92 4.08 -10.71
N ILE A 211 8.24 3.90 -10.74
CA ILE A 211 9.09 4.24 -9.58
C ILE A 211 8.96 5.72 -9.23
N ASP A 212 9.05 6.60 -10.22
CA ASP A 212 8.93 8.04 -10.02
C ASP A 212 7.53 8.41 -9.50
N GLU A 213 6.46 7.92 -10.14
CA GLU A 213 5.07 8.18 -9.79
C GLU A 213 4.75 7.73 -8.33
N PHE A 214 5.04 6.47 -8.00
CA PHE A 214 4.73 5.94 -6.67
C PHE A 214 5.63 6.50 -5.57
N THR A 215 6.89 6.78 -5.88
CA THR A 215 7.80 7.40 -4.91
C THR A 215 7.34 8.82 -4.59
N GLU A 216 6.96 9.61 -5.58
CA GLU A 216 6.45 10.96 -5.36
C GLU A 216 5.14 10.95 -4.59
N LEU A 217 4.17 10.12 -5.01
CA LEU A 217 2.88 9.95 -4.34
C LEU A 217 3.05 9.63 -2.85
N HIS A 218 3.82 8.57 -2.50
CA HIS A 218 3.99 8.15 -1.12
C HIS A 218 5.06 8.95 -0.34
N ALA A 219 5.98 9.63 -1.01
CA ALA A 219 6.95 10.47 -0.32
C ALA A 219 6.38 11.84 0.07
N LYS A 220 5.43 12.36 -0.69
CA LYS A 220 5.02 13.77 -0.61
C LYS A 220 3.51 13.97 -0.63
N ASP A 221 2.80 13.49 -1.67
CA ASP A 221 1.40 13.85 -1.90
C ASP A 221 0.47 13.33 -0.83
N VAL A 222 0.59 12.04 -0.46
CA VAL A 222 -0.20 11.43 0.63
C VAL A 222 0.07 12.13 1.96
N VAL A 223 1.33 12.55 2.22
CA VAL A 223 1.71 13.31 3.43
C VAL A 223 1.05 14.69 3.46
N VAL A 224 0.96 15.36 2.32
CA VAL A 224 0.30 16.67 2.21
C VAL A 224 -1.20 16.50 2.33
N ARG A 225 -1.78 15.51 1.66
CA ARG A 225 -3.22 15.19 1.74
C ARG A 225 -3.65 14.89 3.16
N GLU A 226 -2.93 14.03 3.88
CA GLU A 226 -3.19 13.77 5.30
C GLU A 226 -3.13 15.07 6.12
N ALA A 227 -2.15 15.92 5.86
CA ALA A 227 -1.95 17.16 6.61
C ALA A 227 -3.06 18.20 6.40
N VAL A 228 -3.58 18.30 5.17
CA VAL A 228 -4.56 19.34 4.78
C VAL A 228 -5.99 18.85 5.01
N VAL A 229 -6.28 17.62 4.61
CA VAL A 229 -7.66 17.07 4.63
C VAL A 229 -7.85 16.05 5.75
N GLY A 230 -6.77 15.50 6.32
CA GLY A 230 -6.83 14.43 7.33
C GLY A 230 -7.33 13.12 6.76
N GLN A 231 -7.13 12.88 5.47
CA GLN A 231 -7.53 11.69 4.75
C GLN A 231 -6.31 10.97 4.17
N VAL A 232 -6.33 9.65 4.26
CA VAL A 232 -5.30 8.78 3.70
C VAL A 232 -5.97 7.74 2.80
N PRO A 233 -5.72 7.77 1.49
CA PRO A 233 -6.20 6.71 0.62
C PRO A 233 -5.52 5.39 1.00
N SER A 234 -6.27 4.30 1.02
CA SER A 234 -5.67 2.97 1.07
C SER A 234 -5.04 2.66 -0.28
N ALA A 235 -3.84 2.10 -0.26
CA ALA A 235 -3.17 1.61 -1.47
C ALA A 235 -3.56 0.17 -1.83
N GLY A 236 -4.47 -0.44 -1.06
CA GLY A 236 -4.86 -1.84 -1.24
C GLY A 236 -3.83 -2.85 -0.73
N VAL A 237 -2.64 -2.36 -0.33
CA VAL A 237 -1.54 -3.14 0.23
C VAL A 237 -0.82 -2.33 1.32
N GLY A 238 -0.24 -2.99 2.31
CA GLY A 238 0.39 -2.30 3.44
C GLY A 238 -0.58 -1.40 4.19
N THR A 239 -1.86 -1.74 4.17
CA THR A 239 -2.93 -1.04 4.88
C THR A 239 -3.40 -1.89 6.04
N CYS A 240 -3.45 -1.31 7.24
CA CYS A 240 -4.05 -1.96 8.39
C CYS A 240 -5.33 -1.21 8.80
N PHE A 241 -6.42 -1.95 8.90
CA PHE A 241 -7.70 -1.48 9.44
C PHE A 241 -7.84 -1.91 10.89
N SER A 242 -8.28 -1.01 11.76
CA SER A 242 -8.67 -1.38 13.12
C SER A 242 -9.95 -2.24 13.10
N ARG A 243 -10.17 -2.97 14.18
CA ARG A 243 -11.44 -3.69 14.36
C ARG A 243 -12.65 -2.77 14.25
N ARG A 244 -12.55 -1.57 14.79
CA ARG A 244 -13.62 -0.56 14.71
C ARG A 244 -13.89 -0.17 13.25
N ALA A 245 -12.84 0.00 12.44
CA ALA A 245 -13.00 0.29 11.01
C ALA A 245 -13.75 -0.82 10.29
N ILE A 246 -13.32 -2.08 10.45
CA ILE A 246 -14.00 -3.23 9.82
C ILE A 246 -15.46 -3.35 10.29
N GLN A 247 -15.74 -3.16 11.57
CA GLN A 247 -17.11 -3.20 12.08
C GLN A 247 -17.98 -2.08 11.48
N THR A 248 -17.44 -0.88 11.33
CA THR A 248 -18.13 0.25 10.69
C THR A 248 -18.46 -0.08 9.24
N LEU A 249 -17.50 -0.58 8.47
CA LEU A 249 -17.70 -0.97 7.07
C LEU A 249 -18.74 -2.10 6.92
N LEU A 250 -18.73 -3.09 7.81
CA LEU A 250 -19.72 -4.18 7.81
C LEU A 250 -21.15 -3.67 8.13
N ILE A 251 -21.26 -2.71 9.04
CA ILE A 251 -22.57 -2.12 9.38
C ILE A 251 -23.09 -1.27 8.21
N GLU A 252 -22.24 -0.44 7.62
CA GLU A 252 -22.58 0.40 6.48
C GLU A 252 -23.00 -0.40 5.25
N GLY A 253 -22.27 -1.50 4.96
CA GLY A 253 -22.47 -2.34 3.79
C GLY A 253 -23.37 -3.56 4.00
N ASP A 254 -24.24 -3.57 5.02
CA ASP A 254 -25.15 -4.68 5.33
C ASP A 254 -24.43 -6.07 5.38
N GLY A 255 -23.26 -6.10 6.02
CA GLY A 255 -22.43 -7.30 6.15
C GLY A 255 -21.32 -7.44 5.10
N ILE A 256 -21.18 -6.47 4.19
CA ILE A 256 -20.13 -6.43 3.15
C ILE A 256 -19.17 -5.28 3.43
N ALA A 257 -17.92 -5.55 3.80
CA ALA A 257 -16.95 -4.51 4.11
C ALA A 257 -16.37 -3.86 2.86
N PHE A 258 -16.00 -4.68 1.87
CA PHE A 258 -15.37 -4.24 0.61
C PHE A 258 -16.41 -4.22 -0.51
N ASP A 259 -16.62 -3.04 -1.11
CA ASP A 259 -17.61 -2.89 -2.18
C ASP A 259 -17.19 -3.64 -3.44
N THR A 260 -18.00 -4.62 -3.83
CA THR A 260 -17.75 -5.48 -5.00
C THR A 260 -18.08 -4.81 -6.33
N GLN A 261 -18.74 -3.66 -6.32
CA GLN A 261 -19.10 -2.89 -7.51
C GLN A 261 -18.09 -1.78 -7.82
N SER A 262 -17.28 -1.37 -6.83
CA SER A 262 -16.21 -0.40 -7.04
C SER A 262 -15.02 -1.07 -7.72
N LEU A 263 -14.42 -0.37 -8.69
CA LEU A 263 -13.14 -0.77 -9.32
C LEU A 263 -11.93 -0.32 -8.49
N THR A 264 -12.15 0.59 -7.54
CA THR A 264 -11.15 1.18 -6.65
C THR A 264 -11.63 1.05 -5.21
N GLU A 265 -11.99 -0.18 -4.84
CA GLU A 265 -12.58 -0.50 -3.53
C GLU A 265 -11.66 -0.13 -2.37
N ASP A 266 -10.36 -0.23 -2.57
CA ASP A 266 -9.34 0.14 -1.62
C ASP A 266 -9.26 1.65 -1.40
N TYR A 267 -9.26 2.41 -2.48
CA TYR A 267 -9.21 3.88 -2.42
C TYR A 267 -10.48 4.47 -1.79
N ASP A 268 -11.64 3.90 -2.10
CA ASP A 268 -12.95 4.33 -1.59
C ASP A 268 -13.09 4.14 -0.07
N ILE A 269 -12.50 3.09 0.48
CA ILE A 269 -12.56 2.80 1.91
C ILE A 269 -12.08 3.98 2.77
N GLY A 270 -11.01 4.67 2.36
CA GLY A 270 -10.54 5.84 3.09
C GLY A 270 -11.60 6.94 3.18
N PHE A 271 -12.34 7.21 2.10
CA PHE A 271 -13.44 8.18 2.14
C PHE A 271 -14.56 7.76 3.08
N ARG A 272 -15.03 6.52 2.97
CA ARG A 272 -16.09 5.96 3.79
C ARG A 272 -15.73 6.02 5.29
N LEU A 273 -14.54 5.61 5.66
CA LEU A 273 -14.07 5.68 7.05
C LEU A 273 -14.00 7.12 7.56
N LYS A 274 -13.58 8.05 6.72
CA LYS A 274 -13.53 9.48 7.05
C LYS A 274 -14.91 10.06 7.30
N GLU A 275 -15.91 9.73 6.48
CA GLU A 275 -17.30 10.16 6.65
C GLU A 275 -17.88 9.70 7.99
N HIS A 276 -17.48 8.53 8.47
CA HIS A 276 -17.82 8.03 9.80
C HIS A 276 -16.94 8.61 10.94
N GLY A 277 -16.10 9.58 10.66
CA GLY A 277 -15.26 10.27 11.65
C GLY A 277 -14.11 9.41 12.20
N LEU A 278 -13.74 8.33 11.50
CA LEU A 278 -12.64 7.46 11.88
C LEU A 278 -11.30 8.12 11.56
N LYS A 279 -10.25 7.71 12.28
CA LYS A 279 -8.95 8.37 12.24
C LYS A 279 -7.99 7.60 11.35
N GLU A 280 -7.46 8.28 10.36
CA GLU A 280 -6.49 7.73 9.43
C GLU A 280 -5.08 8.26 9.70
N ILE A 281 -4.07 7.53 9.25
CA ILE A 281 -2.68 7.96 9.32
C ILE A 281 -1.85 7.32 8.20
N PHE A 282 -1.01 8.13 7.56
CA PHE A 282 0.06 7.66 6.70
C PHE A 282 1.38 7.67 7.46
N VAL A 283 2.04 6.52 7.58
CA VAL A 283 3.20 6.36 8.46
C VAL A 283 4.44 6.03 7.68
N ARG A 284 5.43 6.92 7.75
CA ARG A 284 6.79 6.70 7.26
C ARG A 284 7.70 6.48 8.47
N PHE A 285 7.84 5.24 8.90
CA PHE A 285 8.64 4.89 10.06
C PHE A 285 10.04 4.42 9.64
N PRO A 286 11.12 5.16 9.97
CA PRO A 286 12.48 4.75 9.64
C PRO A 286 12.90 3.61 10.58
N VAL A 287 13.32 2.49 10.00
CA VAL A 287 14.05 1.44 10.73
C VAL A 287 15.50 1.90 10.82
N LEU A 288 15.86 2.51 11.92
CA LEU A 288 17.25 2.80 12.22
C LEU A 288 17.92 1.51 12.66
N ASP A 289 18.79 0.98 11.82
CA ASP A 289 19.61 -0.15 12.19
C ASP A 289 20.56 0.27 13.31
N LEU A 290 20.48 -0.43 14.44
CA LEU A 290 21.30 -0.14 15.61
C LEU A 290 22.79 -0.45 15.36
N ASP A 291 23.09 -1.17 14.29
CA ASP A 291 24.46 -1.49 13.91
C ASP A 291 25.00 -0.50 12.86
N GLN A 292 25.72 0.51 13.32
CA GLN A 292 26.38 1.51 12.48
C GLN A 292 27.34 0.90 11.43
N SER A 293 27.73 -0.36 11.55
CA SER A 293 28.58 -1.05 10.59
C SER A 293 27.85 -1.32 9.28
N VAL A 294 26.54 -1.57 9.31
CA VAL A 294 25.70 -1.75 8.13
C VAL A 294 25.52 -0.42 7.39
N TRP A 295 25.48 0.72 8.11
CA TRP A 295 25.43 2.06 7.56
C TRP A 295 26.55 2.39 6.57
N LYS A 296 27.77 1.96 6.87
CA LYS A 296 28.94 2.17 6.02
C LYS A 296 28.93 1.29 4.77
N ARG A 297 28.25 0.15 4.84
CA ARG A 297 28.18 -0.83 3.74
C ARG A 297 27.18 -0.42 2.65
N THR A 298 26.02 0.08 3.04
CA THR A 298 24.97 0.52 2.10
C THR A 298 25.32 1.80 1.35
N LYS A 299 26.08 2.71 1.94
CA LYS A 299 26.62 3.90 1.23
C LYS A 299 27.48 3.56 0.00
N ARG A 300 28.01 2.35 -0.09
CA ARG A 300 28.90 1.91 -1.19
C ARG A 300 28.16 1.60 -2.50
N PHE A 301 26.83 1.40 -2.47
CA PHE A 301 26.03 0.97 -3.62
C PHE A 301 25.11 2.03 -4.20
N GLY A 302 25.24 3.29 -3.83
CA GLY A 302 24.46 4.39 -4.45
C GLY A 302 22.96 4.39 -4.12
N GLN A 303 22.47 3.48 -3.28
CA GLN A 303 21.08 3.47 -2.85
C GLN A 303 20.82 4.63 -1.91
N SER A 304 19.72 5.35 -2.15
CA SER A 304 19.24 6.37 -1.21
C SER A 304 18.90 5.70 0.12
N PHE A 305 19.78 5.85 1.07
CA PHE A 305 19.73 5.25 2.41
C PHE A 305 18.40 5.50 3.14
N ARG A 306 17.71 6.60 2.81
CA ARG A 306 16.45 6.98 3.43
C ARG A 306 15.27 6.11 3.03
N GLU A 307 15.30 5.51 1.85
CA GLU A 307 14.19 4.72 1.29
C GLU A 307 14.31 3.24 1.65
N SER A 308 15.52 2.70 1.79
CA SER A 308 15.76 1.29 2.11
C SER A 308 15.48 0.92 3.57
N ASN A 309 15.38 1.89 4.48
CA ASN A 309 15.23 1.68 5.92
C ASN A 309 13.90 2.23 6.48
N VAL A 310 12.88 2.29 5.67
CA VAL A 310 11.52 2.64 6.09
C VAL A 310 10.68 1.37 6.09
N ILE A 311 9.81 1.20 7.09
CA ILE A 311 8.78 0.16 7.04
C ILE A 311 7.88 0.47 5.84
N CYS A 312 7.88 -0.41 4.86
CA CYS A 312 7.14 -0.25 3.59
C CYS A 312 6.84 -1.61 2.98
N VAL A 313 5.87 -1.64 2.10
CA VAL A 313 5.66 -2.75 1.17
C VAL A 313 6.47 -2.49 -0.10
N ARG A 314 7.01 -3.55 -0.68
CA ARG A 314 7.68 -3.48 -1.98
C ARG A 314 7.00 -4.38 -2.98
N GLU A 315 6.80 -3.83 -4.18
CA GLU A 315 6.09 -4.50 -5.27
C GLU A 315 6.86 -4.44 -6.59
N TYR A 316 6.52 -5.40 -7.48
CA TYR A 316 6.93 -5.40 -8.86
C TYR A 316 5.85 -4.76 -9.74
N PHE A 317 6.11 -3.57 -10.25
CA PHE A 317 5.21 -2.89 -11.18
C PHE A 317 5.43 -3.35 -12.62
N PRO A 318 4.44 -3.12 -13.54
CA PRO A 318 4.56 -3.46 -14.94
C PRO A 318 5.82 -2.92 -15.59
N ASP A 319 6.47 -3.75 -16.39
CA ASP A 319 7.71 -3.43 -17.11
C ASP A 319 7.49 -3.21 -18.62
N THR A 320 6.29 -3.53 -19.12
CA THR A 320 5.93 -3.34 -20.53
C THR A 320 4.80 -2.34 -20.70
N ILE A 321 4.77 -1.63 -21.82
CA ILE A 321 3.69 -0.68 -22.17
C ILE A 321 2.33 -1.38 -22.15
N GLN A 322 2.27 -2.62 -22.63
CA GLN A 322 1.03 -3.37 -22.76
C GLN A 322 0.42 -3.71 -21.38
N THR A 323 1.24 -4.15 -20.43
CA THR A 323 0.82 -4.43 -19.05
C THR A 323 0.48 -3.15 -18.30
N ALA A 324 1.24 -2.07 -18.52
CA ALA A 324 1.00 -0.76 -17.94
C ALA A 324 -0.34 -0.16 -18.40
N VAL A 325 -0.62 -0.18 -19.71
CA VAL A 325 -1.92 0.29 -20.25
C VAL A 325 -3.07 -0.52 -19.65
N ARG A 326 -2.92 -1.86 -19.59
CA ARG A 326 -3.96 -2.72 -19.00
C ARG A 326 -4.21 -2.41 -17.52
N GLN A 327 -3.18 -2.08 -16.75
CA GLN A 327 -3.33 -1.72 -15.34
C GLN A 327 -3.99 -0.34 -15.17
N LYS A 328 -3.55 0.66 -15.93
CA LYS A 328 -4.10 2.04 -15.86
C LYS A 328 -5.49 2.20 -16.51
N SER A 329 -5.95 1.22 -17.28
CA SER A 329 -7.28 1.23 -17.91
C SER A 329 -8.37 0.51 -17.07
N ARG A 330 -8.01 0.01 -15.92
CA ARG A 330 -8.93 -0.53 -14.93
C ARG A 330 -9.39 0.58 -14.01
#